data_92e60a69272b68c4125797bb97120b8c
#
_entry.id   92e60a69272b68c4125797bb97120b8c
#
_cell.length_a   1.000
_cell.length_b   1.000
_cell.length_c   1.000
_cell.angle_alpha   90.00
_cell.angle_beta   90.00
_cell.angle_gamma   90.00
#
_symmetry.space_group_name_H-M   'P 1'
#
loop_
_entity.id
_entity.type
_entity.pdbx_description
1 polymer ?
#
loop_
_entity_poly.entity_id
_entity_poly.type
_entity_poly.pdbx_seq_one_letter_code
_entity_poly.pdbx_strand_id
1 'polypeptide(L)'
;LIFGGTGLLGSAAAQIFIDRGHHVKTIALPPLPEGAPIPKEMEIEFGNFLELSDEQLEAAMTGMDAFVYAAGVDERVEFPAPVYDAYKKYNIDPVDRCLAMAKKCGVKRCVVLGSYFSWLAKTHPEMDLCAKHPYIRSRIDQEKVAAKYADENMGVGVLELPYIFGTQPGRRPVWVILIEQLQRFEKLPFTMYPAGGTAMLTVRQVGECIVGAAEQVQGFRAYGISCYNMHWREFLKIVYRAMDGIQDRKIVDVPKWTFQAFGLHMRKEYAKRNVQSGIDPVGLADIMGMDLFIPTDDTKELGCTPDDIEAAIF
;
A
#
# COMPACT_ATOMS: atom_id res chain seq x y z
N LEU A 1 -9.44 14.71 8.47
CA LEU A 1 -10.28 13.95 7.55
C LEU A 1 -9.49 12.79 6.95
N ILE A 2 -10.07 11.57 6.92
CA ILE A 2 -9.45 10.39 6.30
C ILE A 2 -10.38 9.83 5.22
N PHE A 3 -9.96 9.81 3.95
CA PHE A 3 -10.65 9.00 2.94
C PHE A 3 -10.08 7.57 2.98
N GLY A 4 -10.98 6.59 3.20
CA GLY A 4 -10.60 5.22 3.49
C GLY A 4 -10.45 4.90 4.99
N GLY A 5 -10.97 5.74 5.89
CA GLY A 5 -10.86 5.59 7.35
C GLY A 5 -11.52 4.33 7.94
N THR A 6 -12.39 3.67 7.21
CA THR A 6 -12.98 2.36 7.60
C THR A 6 -12.21 1.16 7.03
N GLY A 7 -11.18 1.41 6.21
CA GLY A 7 -10.30 0.39 5.66
C GLY A 7 -9.24 -0.07 6.66
N LEU A 8 -8.51 -1.14 6.32
CA LEU A 8 -7.49 -1.75 7.16
C LEU A 8 -6.47 -0.73 7.72
N LEU A 9 -5.90 0.10 6.86
CA LEU A 9 -4.87 1.07 7.25
C LEU A 9 -5.47 2.34 7.82
N GLY A 10 -6.58 2.81 7.23
CA GLY A 10 -7.23 4.04 7.67
C GLY A 10 -7.85 3.92 9.05
N SER A 11 -8.44 2.77 9.41
CA SER A 11 -9.00 2.56 10.75
C SER A 11 -7.91 2.45 11.83
N ALA A 12 -6.77 1.83 11.49
CA ALA A 12 -5.61 1.80 12.38
C ALA A 12 -5.06 3.21 12.64
N ALA A 13 -4.91 4.02 11.59
CA ALA A 13 -4.51 5.41 11.74
C ALA A 13 -5.54 6.24 12.52
N ALA A 14 -6.83 6.04 12.25
CA ALA A 14 -7.91 6.73 12.94
C ALA A 14 -7.88 6.48 14.46
N GLN A 15 -7.66 5.22 14.88
CA GLN A 15 -7.52 4.90 16.30
C GLN A 15 -6.34 5.63 16.93
N ILE A 16 -5.16 5.64 16.28
CA ILE A 16 -3.97 6.31 16.80
C ILE A 16 -4.16 7.84 16.86
N PHE A 17 -4.82 8.45 15.86
CA PHE A 17 -5.18 9.87 15.93
C PHE A 17 -6.06 10.17 17.15
N ILE A 18 -7.09 9.34 17.37
CA ILE A 18 -8.03 9.50 18.51
C ILE A 18 -7.27 9.32 19.84
N ASP A 19 -6.43 8.30 19.95
CA ASP A 19 -5.62 8.05 21.16
C ASP A 19 -4.66 9.22 21.47
N ARG A 20 -4.26 9.98 20.44
CA ARG A 20 -3.47 11.22 20.59
C ARG A 20 -4.32 12.49 20.81
N GLY A 21 -5.65 12.34 20.94
CA GLY A 21 -6.58 13.44 21.22
C GLY A 21 -7.04 14.22 19.99
N HIS A 22 -6.84 13.71 18.78
CA HIS A 22 -7.37 14.32 17.56
C HIS A 22 -8.84 13.92 17.33
N HIS A 23 -9.60 14.82 16.72
CA HIS A 23 -10.92 14.53 16.19
C HIS A 23 -10.82 13.97 14.77
N VAL A 24 -11.43 12.82 14.50
CA VAL A 24 -11.32 12.12 13.23
C VAL A 24 -12.66 12.00 12.53
N LYS A 25 -12.70 12.42 11.26
CA LYS A 25 -13.83 12.24 10.36
C LYS A 25 -13.45 11.40 9.15
N THR A 26 -14.38 10.57 8.66
CA THR A 26 -14.21 9.82 7.40
C THR A 26 -15.47 9.84 6.55
N ILE A 27 -15.29 9.73 5.23
CA ILE A 27 -16.38 9.41 4.30
C ILE A 27 -16.15 7.98 3.82
N ALA A 28 -17.16 7.12 4.02
CA ALA A 28 -17.06 5.70 3.77
C ALA A 28 -18.25 5.14 2.99
N LEU A 29 -17.99 4.14 2.16
CA LEU A 29 -19.06 3.38 1.49
C LEU A 29 -19.74 2.42 2.48
N PRO A 30 -21.10 2.37 2.52
CA PRO A 30 -21.79 1.34 3.27
C PRO A 30 -21.79 -0.01 2.51
N PRO A 31 -21.95 -1.16 3.21
CA PRO A 31 -21.94 -1.29 4.67
C PRO A 31 -20.53 -1.24 5.26
N LEU A 32 -20.43 -0.94 6.55
CA LEU A 32 -19.18 -1.08 7.27
C LEU A 32 -18.78 -2.57 7.34
N PRO A 33 -17.48 -2.91 7.33
CA PRO A 33 -17.03 -4.29 7.49
C PRO A 33 -17.50 -4.86 8.82
N GLU A 34 -18.17 -6.01 8.79
CA GLU A 34 -18.72 -6.66 9.99
C GLU A 34 -17.59 -7.04 10.96
N GLY A 35 -17.73 -6.64 12.22
CA GLY A 35 -16.75 -6.92 13.26
C GLY A 35 -15.42 -6.16 13.13
N ALA A 36 -15.29 -5.23 12.18
CA ALA A 36 -14.09 -4.43 12.05
C ALA A 36 -13.91 -3.51 13.28
N PRO A 37 -12.67 -3.38 13.80
CA PRO A 37 -12.37 -2.50 14.93
C PRO A 37 -12.33 -1.04 14.45
N ILE A 38 -13.50 -0.50 14.13
CA ILE A 38 -13.65 0.90 13.75
C ILE A 38 -13.82 1.72 15.03
N PRO A 39 -13.00 2.77 15.25
CA PRO A 39 -13.12 3.61 16.43
C PRO A 39 -14.52 4.21 16.56
N LYS A 40 -15.12 4.10 17.73
CA LYS A 40 -16.48 4.62 17.98
C LYS A 40 -16.54 6.14 17.97
N GLU A 41 -15.44 6.77 18.30
CA GLU A 41 -15.27 8.23 18.34
C GLU A 41 -15.05 8.82 16.95
N MET A 42 -14.77 7.98 15.92
CA MET A 42 -14.63 8.46 14.55
C MET A 42 -15.99 8.85 13.97
N GLU A 43 -16.11 10.07 13.50
CA GLU A 43 -17.29 10.55 12.78
C GLU A 43 -17.33 9.94 11.37
N ILE A 44 -18.39 9.20 11.07
CA ILE A 44 -18.55 8.51 9.78
C ILE A 44 -19.70 9.13 9.01
N GLU A 45 -19.40 9.69 7.85
CA GLU A 45 -20.36 10.09 6.85
C GLU A 45 -20.42 9.04 5.74
N PHE A 46 -21.60 8.57 5.38
CA PHE A 46 -21.75 7.58 4.31
C PHE A 46 -21.84 8.25 2.95
N GLY A 47 -20.97 7.83 2.03
CA GLY A 47 -20.90 8.34 0.67
C GLY A 47 -19.73 7.77 -0.11
N ASN A 48 -19.76 7.99 -1.42
CA ASN A 48 -18.63 7.71 -2.31
C ASN A 48 -17.84 8.99 -2.54
N PHE A 49 -16.68 9.14 -1.93
CA PHE A 49 -15.86 10.35 -2.08
C PHE A 49 -15.44 10.62 -3.53
N LEU A 50 -15.42 9.60 -4.40
CA LEU A 50 -15.15 9.79 -5.83
C LEU A 50 -16.28 10.49 -6.57
N GLU A 51 -17.50 10.47 -6.03
CA GLU A 51 -18.73 11.00 -6.63
C GLU A 51 -19.19 12.30 -5.99
N LEU A 52 -18.53 12.78 -4.93
CA LEU A 52 -18.86 14.05 -4.29
C LEU A 52 -18.76 15.20 -5.30
N SER A 53 -19.69 16.15 -5.24
CA SER A 53 -19.51 17.43 -5.94
C SER A 53 -18.35 18.23 -5.32
N ASP A 54 -17.91 19.29 -5.99
CA ASP A 54 -16.84 20.13 -5.45
C ASP A 54 -17.30 20.86 -4.18
N GLU A 55 -18.58 21.25 -4.09
CA GLU A 55 -19.17 21.86 -2.90
C GLU A 55 -19.24 20.89 -1.72
N GLN A 56 -19.57 19.61 -1.97
CA GLN A 56 -19.57 18.57 -0.95
C GLN A 56 -18.16 18.27 -0.47
N LEU A 57 -17.19 18.20 -1.37
CA LEU A 57 -15.79 17.97 -1.03
C LEU A 57 -15.21 19.15 -0.24
N GLU A 58 -15.55 20.39 -0.61
CA GLU A 58 -15.19 21.60 0.12
C GLU A 58 -15.77 21.59 1.52
N ALA A 59 -17.06 21.26 1.68
CA ALA A 59 -17.70 21.16 2.98
C ALA A 59 -17.05 20.08 3.87
N ALA A 60 -16.65 18.95 3.30
CA ALA A 60 -15.97 17.89 4.03
C ALA A 60 -14.57 18.28 4.52
N MET A 61 -13.87 19.14 3.79
CA MET A 61 -12.48 19.56 4.09
C MET A 61 -12.41 20.88 4.89
N THR A 62 -13.46 21.67 4.90
CA THR A 62 -13.49 22.94 5.64
C THR A 62 -13.29 22.71 7.13
N GLY A 63 -12.34 23.42 7.74
CA GLY A 63 -12.01 23.30 9.15
C GLY A 63 -11.13 22.10 9.52
N MET A 64 -10.70 21.29 8.55
CA MET A 64 -9.76 20.19 8.79
C MET A 64 -8.32 20.71 8.82
N ASP A 65 -7.55 20.31 9.83
CA ASP A 65 -6.11 20.62 9.91
C ASP A 65 -5.27 19.69 9.03
N ALA A 66 -5.70 18.42 8.91
CA ALA A 66 -5.00 17.39 8.13
C ALA A 66 -5.97 16.58 7.27
N PHE A 67 -5.45 16.11 6.13
CA PHE A 67 -6.15 15.21 5.21
C PHE A 67 -5.30 13.97 4.92
N VAL A 68 -5.90 12.79 5.02
CA VAL A 68 -5.26 11.51 4.70
C VAL A 68 -6.01 10.84 3.55
N TYR A 69 -5.31 10.57 2.46
CA TYR A 69 -5.83 9.77 1.35
C TYR A 69 -5.34 8.33 1.47
N ALA A 70 -6.15 7.48 2.11
CA ALA A 70 -5.89 6.06 2.35
C ALA A 70 -6.76 5.15 1.48
N ALA A 71 -6.96 5.53 0.23
CA ALA A 71 -7.78 4.83 -0.74
C ALA A 71 -7.02 4.58 -2.05
N GLY A 72 -7.62 3.83 -2.96
CA GLY A 72 -7.05 3.53 -4.26
C GLY A 72 -7.06 2.04 -4.58
N VAL A 73 -6.49 1.70 -5.72
CA VAL A 73 -6.37 0.31 -6.20
C VAL A 73 -4.91 -0.09 -6.31
N ASP A 74 -4.61 -1.34 -5.98
CA ASP A 74 -3.26 -1.90 -6.06
C ASP A 74 -3.02 -2.68 -7.36
N GLU A 75 -1.82 -3.21 -7.53
CA GLU A 75 -1.37 -3.92 -8.72
C GLU A 75 -2.12 -5.22 -9.00
N ARG A 76 -2.86 -5.76 -8.02
CA ARG A 76 -3.60 -7.03 -8.12
C ARG A 76 -4.98 -6.86 -8.75
N VAL A 77 -5.48 -5.63 -8.81
CA VAL A 77 -6.78 -5.37 -9.44
C VAL A 77 -6.62 -5.44 -10.95
N GLU A 78 -7.36 -6.35 -11.57
CA GLU A 78 -7.34 -6.56 -13.02
C GLU A 78 -8.30 -5.61 -13.72
N PHE A 79 -7.80 -4.94 -14.75
CA PHE A 79 -8.60 -4.06 -15.62
C PHE A 79 -8.32 -4.37 -17.09
N PRO A 80 -9.22 -3.98 -18.01
CA PRO A 80 -8.94 -3.99 -19.44
C PRO A 80 -7.70 -3.15 -19.80
N ALA A 81 -7.04 -3.50 -20.88
CA ALA A 81 -5.95 -2.70 -21.42
C ALA A 81 -6.48 -1.40 -22.09
N PRO A 82 -5.78 -0.27 -21.96
CA PRO A 82 -4.56 -0.06 -21.17
C PRO A 82 -4.88 0.13 -19.68
N VAL A 83 -4.31 -0.74 -18.83
CA VAL A 83 -4.59 -0.73 -17.37
C VAL A 83 -4.16 0.57 -16.67
N TYR A 84 -3.22 1.31 -17.25
CA TYR A 84 -2.78 2.61 -16.73
C TYR A 84 -3.94 3.61 -16.58
N ASP A 85 -4.92 3.59 -17.48
CA ASP A 85 -6.06 4.51 -17.43
C ASP A 85 -6.92 4.26 -16.17
N ALA A 86 -7.05 3.00 -15.77
CA ALA A 86 -7.72 2.67 -14.53
C ALA A 86 -6.93 3.16 -13.30
N TYR A 87 -5.60 2.97 -13.28
CA TYR A 87 -4.77 3.52 -12.20
C TYR A 87 -4.80 5.04 -12.17
N LYS A 88 -4.81 5.70 -13.33
CA LYS A 88 -4.97 7.16 -13.39
C LYS A 88 -6.28 7.57 -12.74
N LYS A 89 -7.39 6.94 -13.14
CA LYS A 89 -8.75 7.22 -12.64
C LYS A 89 -8.89 7.02 -11.12
N TYR A 90 -8.27 5.99 -10.54
CA TYR A 90 -8.48 5.62 -9.14
C TYR A 90 -7.36 6.05 -8.19
N ASN A 91 -6.14 6.26 -8.68
CA ASN A 91 -5.00 6.60 -7.85
C ASN A 91 -4.45 8.01 -8.08
N ILE A 92 -4.57 8.58 -9.29
CA ILE A 92 -3.95 9.86 -9.63
C ILE A 92 -4.97 10.99 -9.61
N ASP A 93 -6.02 10.90 -10.43
CA ASP A 93 -7.04 11.97 -10.58
C ASP A 93 -7.74 12.31 -9.25
N PRO A 94 -8.11 11.33 -8.39
CA PRO A 94 -8.70 11.67 -7.10
C PRO A 94 -7.72 12.35 -6.15
N VAL A 95 -6.43 12.01 -6.19
CA VAL A 95 -5.40 12.67 -5.38
C VAL A 95 -5.23 14.12 -5.83
N ASP A 96 -5.14 14.35 -7.15
CA ASP A 96 -5.05 15.70 -7.72
C ASP A 96 -6.23 16.57 -7.25
N ARG A 97 -7.44 16.07 -7.41
CA ARG A 97 -8.68 16.76 -7.01
C ARG A 97 -8.75 17.03 -5.50
N CYS A 98 -8.44 16.01 -4.68
CA CYS A 98 -8.52 16.13 -3.23
C CYS A 98 -7.46 17.10 -2.68
N LEU A 99 -6.22 17.05 -3.17
CA LEU A 99 -5.16 17.97 -2.72
C LEU A 99 -5.40 19.39 -3.17
N ALA A 100 -5.97 19.60 -4.37
CA ALA A 100 -6.40 20.94 -4.82
C ALA A 100 -7.46 21.52 -3.87
N MET A 101 -8.45 20.70 -3.48
CA MET A 101 -9.49 21.13 -2.54
C MET A 101 -8.94 21.34 -1.13
N ALA A 102 -8.08 20.46 -0.63
CA ALA A 102 -7.42 20.59 0.66
C ALA A 102 -6.66 21.93 0.75
N LYS A 103 -5.92 22.28 -0.30
CA LYS A 103 -5.22 23.55 -0.40
C LYS A 103 -6.16 24.75 -0.39
N LYS A 104 -7.26 24.68 -1.16
CA LYS A 104 -8.32 25.71 -1.17
C LYS A 104 -8.94 25.92 0.20
N CYS A 105 -9.16 24.83 0.96
CA CYS A 105 -9.75 24.86 2.30
C CYS A 105 -8.75 25.23 3.42
N GLY A 106 -7.47 25.43 3.11
CA GLY A 106 -6.45 25.79 4.09
C GLY A 106 -5.98 24.62 4.96
N VAL A 107 -6.16 23.39 4.51
CA VAL A 107 -5.60 22.19 5.16
C VAL A 107 -4.08 22.31 5.17
N LYS A 108 -3.46 22.10 6.33
CA LYS A 108 -2.02 22.36 6.52
C LYS A 108 -1.16 21.15 6.20
N ARG A 109 -1.68 19.95 6.33
CA ARG A 109 -0.90 18.72 6.09
C ARG A 109 -1.75 17.68 5.39
N CYS A 110 -1.17 17.07 4.37
CA CYS A 110 -1.79 15.99 3.61
C CYS A 110 -0.87 14.77 3.59
N VAL A 111 -1.46 13.58 3.73
CA VAL A 111 -0.75 12.29 3.63
C VAL A 111 -1.43 11.45 2.57
N VAL A 112 -0.65 10.94 1.62
CA VAL A 112 -1.13 10.05 0.56
C VAL A 112 -0.47 8.69 0.71
N LEU A 113 -1.25 7.62 0.69
CA LEU A 113 -0.72 6.27 0.69
C LEU A 113 -0.24 5.88 -0.72
N GLY A 114 1.06 5.81 -0.88
CA GLY A 114 1.77 5.41 -2.09
C GLY A 114 2.15 3.94 -2.09
N SER A 115 3.25 3.62 -2.76
CA SER A 115 3.77 2.26 -2.86
C SER A 115 5.30 2.25 -2.90
N TYR A 116 5.93 1.28 -2.25
CA TYR A 116 7.38 1.08 -2.27
C TYR A 116 7.94 0.86 -3.69
N PHE A 117 7.09 0.54 -4.65
CA PHE A 117 7.49 0.49 -6.06
C PHE A 117 7.94 1.86 -6.61
N SER A 118 7.44 2.97 -6.04
CA SER A 118 7.97 4.31 -6.36
C SER A 118 9.39 4.47 -5.83
N TRP A 119 9.63 4.04 -4.59
CA TRP A 119 10.97 4.03 -4.00
C TRP A 119 11.94 3.21 -4.86
N LEU A 120 11.54 2.00 -5.24
CA LEU A 120 12.33 1.12 -6.10
C LEU A 120 12.65 1.78 -7.45
N ALA A 121 11.67 2.39 -8.10
CA ALA A 121 11.88 3.04 -9.39
C ALA A 121 12.84 4.24 -9.30
N LYS A 122 12.84 4.96 -8.18
CA LYS A 122 13.74 6.09 -7.93
C LYS A 122 15.16 5.66 -7.58
N THR A 123 15.31 4.55 -6.85
CA THR A 123 16.62 4.05 -6.42
C THR A 123 17.30 3.14 -7.44
N HIS A 124 16.55 2.59 -8.40
CA HIS A 124 17.05 1.71 -9.46
C HIS A 124 16.59 2.19 -10.84
N PRO A 125 17.02 3.41 -11.27
CA PRO A 125 16.60 3.98 -12.56
C PRO A 125 17.05 3.16 -13.76
N GLU A 126 18.15 2.38 -13.62
CA GLU A 126 18.66 1.47 -14.64
C GLU A 126 17.69 0.34 -15.00
N MET A 127 16.74 0.02 -14.14
CA MET A 127 15.74 -1.01 -14.40
C MET A 127 14.63 -0.55 -15.34
N ASP A 128 14.45 0.76 -15.53
CA ASP A 128 13.39 1.37 -16.34
C ASP A 128 11.99 0.82 -16.00
N LEU A 129 11.68 0.79 -14.70
CA LEU A 129 10.48 0.14 -14.18
C LEU A 129 9.19 0.85 -14.61
N CYS A 130 9.23 2.17 -14.76
CA CYS A 130 8.05 2.93 -15.18
C CYS A 130 7.62 2.62 -16.62
N ALA A 131 8.57 2.33 -17.52
CA ALA A 131 8.25 1.94 -18.89
C ALA A 131 7.67 0.52 -18.97
N LYS A 132 8.12 -0.36 -18.07
CA LYS A 132 7.76 -1.79 -18.09
C LYS A 132 6.47 -2.09 -17.31
N HIS A 133 6.16 -1.31 -16.28
CA HIS A 133 5.12 -1.62 -15.31
C HIS A 133 4.13 -0.45 -15.15
N PRO A 134 2.92 -0.52 -15.73
CA PRO A 134 1.92 0.55 -15.65
C PRO A 134 1.56 0.97 -14.22
N TYR A 135 1.54 0.02 -13.28
CA TYR A 135 1.30 0.33 -11.88
C TYR A 135 2.42 1.18 -11.27
N ILE A 136 3.68 0.79 -11.47
CA ILE A 136 4.84 1.54 -10.95
C ILE A 136 4.84 2.97 -11.50
N ARG A 137 4.60 3.11 -12.81
CA ARG A 137 4.46 4.42 -13.44
C ARG A 137 3.36 5.25 -12.77
N SER A 138 2.20 4.65 -12.51
CA SER A 138 1.07 5.36 -11.90
C SER A 138 1.40 5.87 -10.49
N ARG A 139 2.21 5.12 -9.71
CA ARG A 139 2.61 5.54 -8.37
C ARG A 139 3.63 6.68 -8.40
N ILE A 140 4.57 6.66 -9.33
CA ILE A 140 5.48 7.81 -9.58
C ILE A 140 4.67 9.04 -10.04
N ASP A 141 3.69 8.87 -10.93
CA ASP A 141 2.88 9.99 -11.41
C ASP A 141 1.94 10.52 -10.30
N GLN A 142 1.46 9.67 -9.38
CA GLN A 142 0.75 10.08 -8.17
C GLN A 142 1.63 10.96 -7.25
N GLU A 143 2.89 10.60 -7.04
CA GLU A 143 3.83 11.41 -6.27
C GLU A 143 4.10 12.78 -6.92
N LYS A 144 4.30 12.79 -8.25
CA LYS A 144 4.48 14.06 -8.99
C LYS A 144 3.26 14.98 -8.87
N VAL A 145 2.06 14.39 -8.89
CA VAL A 145 0.82 15.14 -8.70
C VAL A 145 0.75 15.68 -7.27
N ALA A 146 1.03 14.85 -6.28
CA ALA A 146 1.02 15.26 -4.87
C ALA A 146 2.03 16.40 -4.60
N ALA A 147 3.22 16.33 -5.18
CA ALA A 147 4.27 17.35 -5.02
C ALA A 147 3.87 18.75 -5.51
N LYS A 148 2.95 18.86 -6.49
CA LYS A 148 2.49 20.17 -7.01
C LYS A 148 1.80 21.04 -5.95
N TYR A 149 1.21 20.41 -4.94
CA TYR A 149 0.40 21.09 -3.94
C TYR A 149 1.16 21.50 -2.69
N ALA A 150 2.33 20.92 -2.47
CA ALA A 150 3.17 21.24 -1.33
C ALA A 150 3.81 22.61 -1.47
N ASP A 151 3.73 23.42 -0.41
CA ASP A 151 4.39 24.70 -0.29
C ASP A 151 4.67 25.05 1.18
N GLU A 152 4.94 26.31 1.49
CA GLU A 152 5.17 26.81 2.85
C GLU A 152 3.95 26.72 3.76
N ASN A 153 2.72 26.66 3.18
CA ASN A 153 1.45 26.64 3.92
C ASN A 153 0.86 25.22 4.02
N MET A 154 1.21 24.31 3.08
CA MET A 154 0.71 22.95 3.06
C MET A 154 1.83 21.92 2.84
N GLY A 155 2.11 21.14 3.88
CA GLY A 155 2.98 19.95 3.76
C GLY A 155 2.24 18.77 3.12
N VAL A 156 2.90 18.05 2.21
CA VAL A 156 2.37 16.84 1.59
C VAL A 156 3.35 15.70 1.71
N GLY A 157 2.97 14.65 2.45
CA GLY A 157 3.72 13.41 2.60
C GLY A 157 3.15 12.29 1.74
N VAL A 158 4.00 11.56 1.05
CA VAL A 158 3.62 10.30 0.40
C VAL A 158 4.33 9.16 1.11
N LEU A 159 3.57 8.19 1.63
CA LEU A 159 4.13 7.01 2.27
C LEU A 159 4.30 5.89 1.24
N GLU A 160 5.52 5.52 0.94
CA GLU A 160 5.87 4.44 0.01
C GLU A 160 5.77 3.09 0.73
N LEU A 161 4.53 2.59 0.78
CA LEU A 161 4.15 1.41 1.56
C LEU A 161 4.75 0.12 0.99
N PRO A 162 5.49 -0.67 1.80
CA PRO A 162 5.99 -1.98 1.42
C PRO A 162 4.93 -3.08 1.65
N TYR A 163 5.37 -4.31 1.91
CA TYR A 163 4.49 -5.40 2.31
C TYR A 163 3.96 -5.17 3.73
N ILE A 164 2.63 -5.26 3.89
CA ILE A 164 1.94 -4.94 5.14
C ILE A 164 1.26 -6.19 5.67
N PHE A 165 1.48 -6.48 6.96
CA PHE A 165 0.91 -7.63 7.65
C PHE A 165 -0.03 -7.21 8.77
N GLY A 166 -1.09 -7.98 8.92
CA GLY A 166 -2.20 -7.77 9.84
C GLY A 166 -3.53 -7.96 9.14
N THR A 167 -4.59 -8.12 9.92
CA THR A 167 -5.93 -8.44 9.42
C THR A 167 -6.96 -7.46 9.97
N GLN A 168 -8.09 -7.39 9.30
CA GLN A 168 -9.27 -6.69 9.77
C GLN A 168 -10.47 -7.63 9.64
N PRO A 169 -11.21 -7.93 10.71
CA PRO A 169 -12.44 -8.70 10.64
C PRO A 169 -13.39 -8.14 9.57
N GLY A 170 -14.14 -9.02 8.92
CA GLY A 170 -15.03 -8.65 7.82
C GLY A 170 -14.36 -8.39 6.47
N ARG A 171 -13.02 -8.52 6.39
CA ARG A 171 -12.27 -8.41 5.12
C ARG A 171 -11.40 -9.65 4.90
N ARG A 172 -11.40 -10.16 3.67
CA ARG A 172 -10.49 -11.25 3.29
C ARG A 172 -9.05 -10.70 3.33
N PRO A 173 -8.13 -11.33 4.09
CA PRO A 173 -6.73 -10.92 4.12
C PRO A 173 -6.10 -11.06 2.72
N VAL A 174 -5.27 -10.09 2.38
CA VAL A 174 -4.56 -10.06 1.08
C VAL A 174 -3.67 -11.29 0.90
N TRP A 175 -3.05 -11.74 1.96
CA TRP A 175 -2.07 -12.83 1.96
C TRP A 175 -2.66 -14.21 1.72
N VAL A 176 -3.98 -14.36 1.76
CA VAL A 176 -4.66 -15.63 1.39
C VAL A 176 -4.26 -16.09 -0.02
N ILE A 177 -4.00 -15.15 -0.94
CA ILE A 177 -3.53 -15.49 -2.31
C ILE A 177 -2.18 -16.21 -2.26
N LEU A 178 -1.26 -15.75 -1.42
CA LEU A 178 0.03 -16.42 -1.23
C LEU A 178 -0.15 -17.81 -0.60
N ILE A 179 -0.97 -17.91 0.44
CA ILE A 179 -1.29 -19.18 1.11
C ILE A 179 -1.81 -20.22 0.09
N GLU A 180 -2.79 -19.84 -0.72
CA GLU A 180 -3.34 -20.70 -1.78
C GLU A 180 -2.27 -21.13 -2.81
N GLN A 181 -1.30 -20.29 -3.11
CA GLN A 181 -0.17 -20.65 -3.96
C GLN A 181 0.79 -21.64 -3.28
N LEU A 182 1.09 -21.40 -2.00
CA LEU A 182 2.01 -22.26 -1.23
C LEU A 182 1.42 -23.67 -0.99
N GLN A 183 0.10 -23.80 -0.82
CA GLN A 183 -0.59 -25.08 -0.69
C GLN A 183 -0.36 -25.99 -1.90
N ARG A 184 -0.10 -25.45 -3.09
CA ARG A 184 0.23 -26.27 -4.28
C ARG A 184 1.54 -27.03 -4.12
N PHE A 185 2.44 -26.56 -3.25
CA PHE A 185 3.71 -27.22 -2.93
C PHE A 185 3.62 -28.18 -1.73
N GLU A 186 2.48 -28.29 -1.07
CA GLU A 186 2.30 -29.07 0.17
C GLU A 186 2.77 -30.53 0.02
N LYS A 187 2.46 -31.15 -1.12
CA LYS A 187 2.84 -32.54 -1.42
C LYS A 187 4.30 -32.72 -1.83
N LEU A 188 5.03 -31.63 -2.07
CA LEU A 188 6.44 -31.68 -2.42
C LEU A 188 7.32 -31.54 -1.16
N PRO A 189 8.52 -32.15 -1.12
CA PRO A 189 9.41 -32.02 0.02
C PRO A 189 10.11 -30.66 0.10
N PHE A 190 9.82 -29.76 -0.81
CA PHE A 190 10.38 -28.39 -0.87
C PHE A 190 9.41 -27.43 -1.53
N THR A 191 9.64 -26.14 -1.30
CA THR A 191 8.95 -25.05 -2.00
C THR A 191 9.95 -24.28 -2.85
N MET A 192 9.56 -23.94 -4.07
CA MET A 192 10.35 -23.11 -4.97
C MET A 192 9.88 -21.66 -4.89
N TYR A 193 10.81 -20.72 -4.69
CA TYR A 193 10.49 -19.30 -4.61
C TYR A 193 11.69 -18.43 -5.06
N PRO A 194 11.49 -17.17 -5.50
CA PRO A 194 12.59 -16.25 -5.82
C PRO A 194 13.54 -16.04 -4.64
N ALA A 195 14.83 -15.75 -4.94
CA ALA A 195 15.87 -15.63 -3.92
C ALA A 195 15.88 -14.31 -3.14
N GLY A 196 15.24 -13.26 -3.65
CA GLY A 196 15.30 -11.91 -3.07
C GLY A 196 14.61 -11.78 -1.70
N GLY A 197 14.34 -10.53 -1.34
CA GLY A 197 13.68 -10.17 -0.09
C GLY A 197 12.84 -8.91 -0.25
N THR A 198 12.16 -8.51 0.83
CA THR A 198 11.33 -7.30 0.81
C THR A 198 11.30 -6.59 2.14
N ALA A 199 10.94 -5.31 2.09
CA ALA A 199 10.61 -4.50 3.25
C ALA A 199 9.20 -4.83 3.75
N MET A 200 8.99 -4.75 5.06
CA MET A 200 7.72 -5.13 5.70
C MET A 200 7.37 -4.18 6.85
N LEU A 201 6.06 -4.07 7.11
CA LEU A 201 5.46 -3.34 8.23
C LEU A 201 4.23 -4.10 8.74
N THR A 202 3.87 -3.85 10.01
CA THR A 202 2.55 -4.22 10.51
C THR A 202 1.52 -3.12 10.20
N VAL A 203 0.24 -3.47 10.21
CA VAL A 203 -0.88 -2.51 10.06
C VAL A 203 -0.78 -1.39 11.09
N ARG A 204 -0.43 -1.71 12.36
CA ARG A 204 -0.25 -0.72 13.43
C ARG A 204 0.86 0.27 13.08
N GLN A 205 2.01 -0.24 12.64
CA GLN A 205 3.16 0.59 12.25
C GLN A 205 2.85 1.51 11.07
N VAL A 206 2.07 1.05 10.09
CA VAL A 206 1.57 1.93 9.02
C VAL A 206 0.69 3.05 9.59
N GLY A 207 -0.20 2.72 10.53
CA GLY A 207 -1.02 3.71 11.22
C GLY A 207 -0.17 4.77 11.93
N GLU A 208 0.88 4.37 12.66
CA GLU A 208 1.83 5.28 13.31
C GLU A 208 2.55 6.19 12.30
N CYS A 209 2.99 5.64 11.16
CA CYS A 209 3.62 6.42 10.10
C CYS A 209 2.66 7.44 9.46
N ILE A 210 1.38 7.07 9.26
CA ILE A 210 0.35 8.00 8.76
C ILE A 210 0.20 9.18 9.71
N VAL A 211 0.06 8.89 11.01
CA VAL A 211 -0.12 9.92 12.03
C VAL A 211 1.12 10.79 12.16
N GLY A 212 2.31 10.19 12.22
CA GLY A 212 3.58 10.94 12.28
C GLY A 212 3.76 11.88 11.09
N ALA A 213 3.45 11.41 9.88
CA ALA A 213 3.51 12.26 8.68
C ALA A 213 2.48 13.40 8.73
N ALA A 214 1.23 13.12 9.16
CA ALA A 214 0.18 14.13 9.28
C ALA A 214 0.48 15.18 10.36
N GLU A 215 1.27 14.84 11.39
CA GLU A 215 1.64 15.78 12.44
C GLU A 215 2.84 16.67 12.09
N GLN A 216 3.77 16.20 11.21
CA GLN A 216 5.06 16.88 11.07
C GLN A 216 5.50 17.22 9.65
N VAL A 217 4.87 16.70 8.58
CA VAL A 217 5.34 16.93 7.22
C VAL A 217 5.34 18.42 6.85
N GLN A 218 6.43 18.86 6.23
CA GLN A 218 6.60 20.22 5.69
C GLN A 218 7.10 20.14 4.25
N GLY A 219 6.58 20.98 3.39
CA GLY A 219 6.88 20.91 1.96
C GLY A 219 6.44 19.56 1.38
N PHE A 220 7.15 19.09 0.35
CA PHE A 220 6.90 17.76 -0.22
C PHE A 220 7.94 16.75 0.27
N ARG A 221 7.46 15.59 0.72
CA ARG A 221 8.34 14.48 1.05
C ARG A 221 7.69 13.12 0.73
N ALA A 222 8.40 12.28 -0.02
CA ALA A 222 8.10 10.86 -0.15
C ALA A 222 8.96 10.09 0.87
N TYR A 223 8.30 9.28 1.70
CA TYR A 223 8.92 8.50 2.76
C TYR A 223 8.98 7.03 2.36
N GLY A 224 10.18 6.49 2.20
CA GLY A 224 10.39 5.06 2.04
C GLY A 224 10.31 4.37 3.40
N ILE A 225 9.17 3.77 3.73
CA ILE A 225 8.94 3.25 5.07
C ILE A 225 9.16 1.74 5.19
N SER A 226 9.86 1.31 6.24
CA SER A 226 10.11 -0.09 6.58
C SER A 226 10.48 -0.23 8.06
N CYS A 227 9.98 -1.27 8.73
CA CYS A 227 10.48 -1.68 10.05
C CYS A 227 11.29 -2.98 9.96
N TYR A 228 10.96 -3.84 8.99
CA TYR A 228 11.59 -5.14 8.80
C TYR A 228 12.00 -5.31 7.34
N ASN A 229 13.22 -5.81 7.16
CA ASN A 229 13.72 -6.24 5.86
C ASN A 229 14.02 -7.73 5.96
N MET A 230 13.35 -8.55 5.15
CA MET A 230 13.38 -10.00 5.29
C MET A 230 13.52 -10.68 3.94
N HIS A 231 14.40 -11.67 3.82
CA HIS A 231 14.49 -12.51 2.64
C HIS A 231 13.26 -13.42 2.52
N TRP A 232 12.83 -13.68 1.29
CA TRP A 232 11.68 -14.55 1.03
C TRP A 232 11.78 -15.90 1.72
N ARG A 233 12.98 -16.46 1.81
CA ARG A 233 13.23 -17.74 2.48
C ARG A 233 12.87 -17.70 3.96
N GLU A 234 13.21 -16.64 4.65
CA GLU A 234 12.88 -16.45 6.07
C GLU A 234 11.37 -16.23 6.24
N PHE A 235 10.81 -15.34 5.45
CA PHE A 235 9.38 -15.06 5.44
C PHE A 235 8.53 -16.32 5.21
N LEU A 236 8.87 -17.13 4.20
CA LEU A 236 8.13 -18.36 3.90
C LEU A 236 8.24 -19.41 5.01
N LYS A 237 9.35 -19.46 5.74
CA LYS A 237 9.45 -20.34 6.94
C LYS A 237 8.47 -19.91 8.02
N ILE A 238 8.29 -18.60 8.25
CA ILE A 238 7.29 -18.09 9.18
C ILE A 238 5.89 -18.48 8.71
N VAL A 239 5.57 -18.25 7.44
CA VAL A 239 4.27 -18.60 6.85
C VAL A 239 3.97 -20.08 6.98
N TYR A 240 4.93 -20.98 6.70
CA TYR A 240 4.71 -22.43 6.87
C TYR A 240 4.52 -22.86 8.33
N ARG A 241 5.19 -22.19 9.27
CA ARG A 241 4.91 -22.41 10.70
C ARG A 241 3.47 -22.03 11.06
N ALA A 242 3.00 -20.90 10.53
CA ALA A 242 1.63 -20.43 10.75
C ALA A 242 0.57 -21.35 10.10
N MET A 243 0.82 -21.83 8.88
CA MET A 243 -0.14 -22.67 8.14
C MET A 243 -0.27 -24.07 8.73
N ASP A 244 0.86 -24.79 8.88
CA ASP A 244 0.88 -26.24 9.06
C ASP A 244 1.73 -26.68 10.27
N GLY A 245 2.29 -25.73 11.04
CA GLY A 245 3.24 -26.01 12.13
C GLY A 245 4.60 -26.58 11.64
N ILE A 246 4.87 -26.49 10.33
CA ILE A 246 6.11 -27.03 9.74
C ILE A 246 7.28 -26.13 10.11
N GLN A 247 8.17 -26.63 10.98
CA GLN A 247 9.30 -25.86 11.51
C GLN A 247 10.42 -25.64 10.46
N ASP A 248 10.64 -26.58 9.56
CA ASP A 248 11.84 -26.63 8.70
C ASP A 248 11.50 -26.94 7.24
N ARG A 249 10.62 -26.09 6.63
CA ARG A 249 10.33 -26.21 5.22
C ARG A 249 11.57 -25.86 4.39
N LYS A 250 12.01 -26.79 3.52
CA LYS A 250 13.08 -26.52 2.56
C LYS A 250 12.59 -25.55 1.48
N ILE A 251 13.20 -24.37 1.38
CA ILE A 251 12.95 -23.39 0.32
C ILE A 251 14.10 -23.44 -0.68
N VAL A 252 13.82 -23.60 -1.95
CA VAL A 252 14.77 -23.69 -3.06
C VAL A 252 14.59 -22.49 -3.97
N ASP A 253 15.70 -21.83 -4.27
CA ASP A 253 15.68 -20.65 -5.13
C ASP A 253 15.33 -21.03 -6.58
N VAL A 254 14.35 -20.33 -7.15
CA VAL A 254 13.92 -20.51 -8.53
C VAL A 254 14.86 -19.73 -9.45
N PRO A 255 15.47 -20.36 -10.46
CA PRO A 255 16.21 -19.62 -11.47
C PRO A 255 15.33 -18.57 -12.16
N LYS A 256 15.86 -17.38 -12.38
CA LYS A 256 15.13 -16.23 -12.96
C LYS A 256 14.41 -16.60 -14.27
N TRP A 257 15.06 -17.34 -15.15
CA TRP A 257 14.49 -17.73 -16.45
C TRP A 257 13.24 -18.62 -16.30
N THR A 258 13.16 -19.46 -15.26
CA THR A 258 11.98 -20.30 -14.97
C THR A 258 10.81 -19.42 -14.58
N PHE A 259 11.05 -18.42 -13.73
CA PHE A 259 10.04 -17.47 -13.32
C PHE A 259 9.58 -16.59 -14.48
N GLN A 260 10.49 -16.18 -15.36
CA GLN A 260 10.17 -15.45 -16.60
C GLN A 260 9.31 -16.30 -17.56
N ALA A 261 9.61 -17.59 -17.70
CA ALA A 261 8.81 -18.51 -18.52
C ALA A 261 7.38 -18.64 -17.99
N PHE A 262 7.21 -18.73 -16.66
CA PHE A 262 5.90 -18.66 -16.03
C PHE A 262 5.21 -17.31 -16.29
N GLY A 263 5.91 -16.22 -16.21
CA GLY A 263 5.41 -14.88 -16.53
C GLY A 263 4.91 -14.77 -17.98
N LEU A 264 5.59 -15.38 -18.95
CA LEU A 264 5.12 -15.46 -20.34
C LEU A 264 3.79 -16.22 -20.47
N HIS A 265 3.61 -17.30 -19.68
CA HIS A 265 2.35 -18.01 -19.64
C HIS A 265 1.25 -17.11 -19.06
N MET A 266 1.50 -16.42 -17.96
CA MET A 266 0.55 -15.50 -17.34
C MET A 266 0.14 -14.35 -18.26
N ARG A 267 1.08 -13.75 -19.02
CA ARG A 267 0.75 -12.75 -20.04
C ARG A 267 -0.28 -13.27 -21.06
N LYS A 268 -0.12 -14.52 -21.51
CA LYS A 268 -1.05 -15.13 -22.46
C LYS A 268 -2.44 -15.33 -21.84
N GLU A 269 -2.50 -15.73 -20.56
CA GLU A 269 -3.76 -15.90 -19.84
C GLU A 269 -4.47 -14.56 -19.61
N TYR A 270 -3.74 -13.50 -19.26
CA TYR A 270 -4.30 -12.15 -19.17
C TYR A 270 -4.84 -11.67 -20.53
N ALA A 271 -4.10 -11.86 -21.61
CA ALA A 271 -4.54 -11.50 -22.96
C ALA A 271 -5.83 -12.22 -23.38
N LYS A 272 -5.97 -13.54 -23.05
CA LYS A 272 -7.20 -14.30 -23.33
C LYS A 272 -8.43 -13.72 -22.61
N ARG A 273 -8.24 -13.16 -21.42
CA ARG A 273 -9.30 -12.56 -20.61
C ARG A 273 -9.54 -11.06 -20.94
N ASN A 274 -8.79 -10.51 -21.90
CA ASN A 274 -8.79 -9.10 -22.25
C ASN A 274 -8.49 -8.18 -21.06
N VAL A 275 -7.57 -8.61 -20.19
CA VAL A 275 -7.08 -7.82 -19.06
C VAL A 275 -5.58 -7.62 -19.15
N GLN A 276 -5.08 -6.58 -18.51
CA GLN A 276 -3.67 -6.27 -18.41
C GLN A 276 -3.25 -6.22 -16.92
N SER A 277 -2.12 -6.82 -16.59
CA SER A 277 -1.54 -6.72 -15.25
C SER A 277 -0.88 -5.36 -15.04
N GLY A 278 -1.02 -4.81 -13.84
CA GLY A 278 -0.31 -3.59 -13.43
C GLY A 278 1.19 -3.76 -13.32
N ILE A 279 1.63 -4.94 -12.90
CA ILE A 279 3.03 -5.37 -12.92
C ILE A 279 3.19 -6.41 -14.03
N ASP A 280 4.07 -6.14 -14.99
CA ASP A 280 4.34 -7.11 -16.04
C ASP A 280 4.85 -8.43 -15.47
N PRO A 281 4.17 -9.57 -15.71
CA PRO A 281 4.53 -10.85 -15.09
C PRO A 281 5.94 -11.35 -15.43
N VAL A 282 6.48 -10.97 -16.59
CA VAL A 282 7.84 -11.36 -16.98
C VAL A 282 8.87 -10.49 -16.25
N GLY A 283 8.64 -9.18 -16.20
CA GLY A 283 9.50 -8.24 -15.50
C GLY A 283 9.45 -8.39 -13.97
N LEU A 284 8.37 -8.97 -13.44
CA LEU A 284 8.26 -9.27 -12.01
C LEU A 284 9.38 -10.20 -11.51
N ALA A 285 9.93 -11.06 -12.39
CA ALA A 285 11.07 -11.92 -12.06
C ALA A 285 12.33 -11.12 -11.68
N ASP A 286 12.52 -9.95 -12.26
CA ASP A 286 13.66 -9.08 -11.95
C ASP A 286 13.47 -8.46 -10.54
N ILE A 287 12.27 -8.04 -10.25
CA ILE A 287 11.89 -7.43 -8.97
C ILE A 287 11.97 -8.44 -7.84
N MET A 288 11.35 -9.61 -7.98
CA MET A 288 11.29 -10.64 -6.94
C MET A 288 12.62 -11.31 -6.62
N GLY A 289 13.58 -11.22 -7.53
CA GLY A 289 14.94 -11.75 -7.35
C GLY A 289 15.90 -10.80 -6.61
N MET A 290 15.46 -9.57 -6.29
CA MET A 290 16.27 -8.56 -5.61
C MET A 290 15.92 -8.46 -4.12
N ASP A 291 16.84 -7.91 -3.35
CA ASP A 291 16.60 -7.49 -1.98
C ASP A 291 15.98 -6.08 -2.00
N LEU A 292 14.66 -6.03 -1.99
CA LEU A 292 13.88 -4.78 -1.97
C LEU A 292 13.83 -4.23 -0.54
N PHE A 293 14.99 -3.96 0.03
CA PHE A 293 15.16 -3.49 1.40
C PHE A 293 15.15 -1.98 1.44
N ILE A 294 14.37 -1.43 2.35
CA ILE A 294 14.23 0.01 2.57
C ILE A 294 14.88 0.36 3.91
N PRO A 295 15.72 1.40 3.98
CA PRO A 295 16.24 1.89 5.25
C PRO A 295 15.12 2.27 6.24
N THR A 296 15.38 2.11 7.54
CA THR A 296 14.36 2.35 8.58
C THR A 296 14.32 3.80 9.08
N ASP A 297 15.11 4.69 8.49
CA ASP A 297 15.30 6.04 9.00
C ASP A 297 14.03 6.90 8.90
N ASP A 298 13.37 6.89 7.74
CA ASP A 298 12.09 7.59 7.55
C ASP A 298 11.02 7.08 8.52
N THR A 299 10.97 5.76 8.75
CA THR A 299 10.01 5.14 9.66
C THR A 299 10.24 5.56 11.11
N LYS A 300 11.51 5.65 11.55
CA LYS A 300 11.87 6.13 12.89
C LYS A 300 11.54 7.61 13.04
N GLU A 301 11.83 8.43 12.03
CA GLU A 301 11.51 9.86 12.03
C GLU A 301 10.00 10.09 12.20
N LEU A 302 9.17 9.25 11.57
CA LEU A 302 7.71 9.28 11.70
C LEU A 302 7.20 8.77 13.07
N GLY A 303 8.09 8.39 13.98
CA GLY A 303 7.75 7.97 15.33
C GLY A 303 7.18 6.54 15.43
N CYS A 304 7.48 5.71 14.44
CA CYS A 304 7.05 4.31 14.46
C CYS A 304 7.74 3.52 15.58
N THR A 305 6.96 2.70 16.27
CA THR A 305 7.43 1.89 17.40
C THR A 305 7.63 0.42 17.00
N PRO A 306 8.50 -0.33 17.74
CA PRO A 306 8.68 -1.76 17.50
C PRO A 306 7.36 -2.54 17.61
N ASP A 307 7.21 -3.58 16.80
CA ASP A 307 6.07 -4.49 16.80
C ASP A 307 6.52 -5.92 16.52
N ASP A 308 5.64 -6.90 16.65
CA ASP A 308 5.92 -8.30 16.35
C ASP A 308 5.43 -8.65 14.93
N ILE A 309 6.35 -8.63 13.97
CA ILE A 309 6.02 -8.97 12.57
C ILE A 309 5.63 -10.45 12.41
N GLU A 310 6.22 -11.36 13.20
CA GLU A 310 5.86 -12.77 13.13
C GLU A 310 4.42 -12.98 13.60
N ALA A 311 4.03 -12.36 14.73
CA ALA A 311 2.65 -12.39 15.20
C ALA A 311 1.66 -11.77 14.20
N ALA A 312 2.07 -10.76 13.45
CA ALA A 312 1.23 -10.14 12.42
C ALA A 312 1.08 -11.00 11.15
N ILE A 313 2.04 -11.90 10.89
CA ILE A 313 2.01 -12.87 9.78
C ILE A 313 1.14 -14.08 10.15
N PHE A 314 1.14 -14.50 11.44
CA PHE A 314 0.31 -15.58 11.96
C PHE A 314 -1.18 -15.24 11.97
#